data_0b7b35fcf82290bf70f8c895e04c7e67
#
_entry.id   0b7b35fcf82290bf70f8c895e04c7e67
#
_cell.length_a   1.000
_cell.length_b   1.000
_cell.length_c   1.000
_cell.angle_alpha   90.00
_cell.angle_beta   90.00
_cell.angle_gamma   90.00
#
_symmetry.space_group_name_H-M   'P 1'
#
loop_
_entity.id
_entity.type
_entity.pdbx_description
1 polymer ?
#
loop_
_entity_poly.entity_id
_entity_poly.type
_entity_poly.pdbx_seq_one_letter_code
_entity_poly.pdbx_strand_id
1 'polypeptide(L)'
;MVNKKAAKREKMMNMPSYRLMVGTAKYMDKYFLDPILGFVLPAGIGDALTSVFAFPFIYYSLCVVKSIPLTLAVIYNILMDVLIGAIPFYIGDVLDVFKRSYVENLKLITGYIEDDKEIINKVNKKAFWTAVFIVVLCWLIYVVISWAIRLGNWIVSLF
;
A
#
# COMPACT_ATOMS: atom_id res chain seq x y z
N MET A 1 -5.64 34.19 1.11
CA MET A 1 -5.46 32.79 1.57
C MET A 1 -5.34 31.80 0.42
N VAL A 2 -6.04 31.94 -0.68
CA VAL A 2 -6.03 31.07 -1.88
C VAL A 2 -4.63 30.90 -2.48
N ASN A 3 -3.88 31.99 -2.61
CA ASN A 3 -2.55 31.97 -3.23
C ASN A 3 -1.50 31.15 -2.44
N LYS A 4 -1.59 31.12 -1.11
CA LYS A 4 -0.66 30.37 -0.25
C LYS A 4 -0.86 28.86 -0.32
N LYS A 5 -2.11 28.41 -0.50
CA LYS A 5 -2.44 27.00 -0.72
C LYS A 5 -1.98 26.52 -2.10
N ALA A 6 -2.22 27.32 -3.14
CA ALA A 6 -1.77 27.00 -4.50
C ALA A 6 -0.25 26.88 -4.58
N ALA A 7 0.50 27.83 -4.03
CA ALA A 7 1.96 27.78 -3.96
C ALA A 7 2.48 26.55 -3.19
N LYS A 8 1.80 26.15 -2.11
CA LYS A 8 2.18 24.94 -1.36
C LYS A 8 1.96 23.66 -2.19
N ARG A 9 0.86 23.58 -2.94
CA ARG A 9 0.57 22.45 -3.84
C ARG A 9 1.61 22.35 -4.94
N GLU A 10 1.88 23.43 -5.60
CA GLU A 10 2.88 23.51 -6.66
C GLU A 10 4.27 23.09 -6.15
N LYS A 11 4.66 23.59 -4.96
CA LYS A 11 5.91 23.17 -4.32
C LYS A 11 5.95 21.65 -4.07
N MET A 12 4.87 21.05 -3.60
CA MET A 12 4.79 19.62 -3.35
C MET A 12 4.92 18.83 -4.65
N MET A 13 4.19 19.20 -5.71
CA MET A 13 4.23 18.51 -7.01
C MET A 13 5.56 18.69 -7.74
N ASN A 14 6.32 19.75 -7.46
CA ASN A 14 7.63 19.97 -8.05
C ASN A 14 8.79 19.27 -7.30
N MET A 15 8.52 18.59 -6.18
CA MET A 15 9.54 17.86 -5.44
C MET A 15 10.10 16.65 -6.22
N PRO A 16 11.41 16.36 -6.09
CA PRO A 16 12.01 15.17 -6.71
C PRO A 16 11.29 13.86 -6.32
N SER A 17 10.85 13.76 -5.07
CA SER A 17 10.09 12.62 -4.56
C SER A 17 8.73 12.42 -5.27
N TYR A 18 8.04 13.51 -5.64
CA TYR A 18 6.82 13.44 -6.45
C TYR A 18 7.12 12.93 -7.87
N ARG A 19 8.17 13.47 -8.50
CA ARG A 19 8.61 13.02 -9.83
C ARG A 19 9.01 11.54 -9.83
N LEU A 20 9.65 11.10 -8.76
CA LEU A 20 10.01 9.69 -8.57
C LEU A 20 8.76 8.81 -8.50
N MET A 21 7.73 9.19 -7.74
CA MET A 21 6.46 8.45 -7.70
C MET A 21 5.76 8.41 -9.07
N VAL A 22 5.71 9.55 -9.78
CA VAL A 22 5.14 9.60 -11.13
C VAL A 22 5.92 8.70 -12.08
N GLY A 23 7.25 8.72 -12.00
CA GLY A 23 8.12 7.83 -12.75
C GLY A 23 7.82 6.37 -12.42
N THR A 24 7.83 5.99 -11.15
CA THR A 24 7.53 4.63 -10.70
C THR A 24 6.17 4.14 -11.20
N ALA A 25 5.10 4.93 -11.00
CA ALA A 25 3.78 4.57 -11.49
C ALA A 25 3.75 4.37 -13.02
N LYS A 26 4.39 5.27 -13.76
CA LYS A 26 4.45 5.20 -15.22
C LYS A 26 5.25 3.98 -15.72
N TYR A 27 6.39 3.68 -15.09
CA TYR A 27 7.23 2.56 -15.49
C TYR A 27 6.58 1.22 -15.13
N MET A 28 5.98 1.10 -13.95
CA MET A 28 5.29 -0.11 -13.53
C MET A 28 4.08 -0.40 -14.42
N ASP A 29 3.29 0.62 -14.76
CA ASP A 29 2.13 0.50 -15.64
C ASP A 29 2.54 0.20 -17.10
N LYS A 30 3.56 0.91 -17.63
CA LYS A 30 3.94 0.81 -19.04
C LYS A 30 4.69 -0.49 -19.40
N TYR A 31 5.53 -0.99 -18.48
CA TYR A 31 6.42 -2.11 -18.78
C TYR A 31 5.96 -3.44 -18.20
N PHE A 32 4.81 -3.50 -17.55
CA PHE A 32 4.32 -4.74 -16.93
C PHE A 32 5.38 -5.46 -16.08
N LEU A 33 6.18 -4.68 -15.34
CA LEU A 33 7.31 -5.25 -14.62
C LEU A 33 6.87 -6.21 -13.51
N ASP A 34 5.71 -5.98 -12.88
CA ASP A 34 5.20 -6.83 -11.80
C ASP A 34 4.96 -8.28 -12.24
N PRO A 35 4.24 -8.56 -13.35
CA PRO A 35 4.06 -9.93 -13.82
C PRO A 35 5.36 -10.58 -14.29
N ILE A 36 6.25 -9.79 -14.93
CA ILE A 36 7.54 -10.31 -15.41
C ILE A 36 8.43 -10.66 -14.22
N LEU A 37 8.50 -9.81 -13.20
CA LEU A 37 9.28 -10.07 -11.99
C LEU A 37 8.71 -11.26 -11.19
N GLY A 38 7.39 -11.37 -11.08
CA GLY A 38 6.72 -12.49 -10.40
C GLY A 38 6.88 -13.83 -11.12
N PHE A 39 7.00 -13.82 -12.47
CA PHE A 39 7.18 -15.03 -13.27
C PHE A 39 8.64 -15.47 -13.41
N VAL A 40 9.56 -14.51 -13.48
CA VAL A 40 11.00 -14.77 -13.72
C VAL A 40 11.77 -15.03 -12.41
N LEU A 41 11.30 -14.45 -11.30
CA LEU A 41 11.96 -14.62 -10.00
C LEU A 41 11.28 -15.71 -9.17
N PRO A 42 12.06 -16.46 -8.36
CA PRO A 42 11.50 -17.44 -7.43
C PRO A 42 10.41 -16.83 -6.56
N ALA A 43 9.37 -17.62 -6.24
CA ALA A 43 8.23 -17.20 -5.43
C ALA A 43 8.66 -16.43 -4.16
N GLY A 44 8.17 -15.21 -4.00
CA GLY A 44 8.46 -14.32 -2.88
C GLY A 44 9.51 -13.22 -3.16
N ILE A 45 10.44 -13.39 -4.10
CA ILE A 45 11.42 -12.32 -4.43
C ILE A 45 10.76 -11.25 -5.31
N GLY A 46 9.89 -11.65 -6.23
CA GLY A 46 9.11 -10.71 -7.05
C GLY A 46 8.25 -9.80 -6.18
N ASP A 47 7.51 -10.37 -5.22
CA ASP A 47 6.66 -9.61 -4.29
C ASP A 47 7.47 -8.68 -3.37
N ALA A 48 8.65 -9.09 -2.93
CA ALA A 48 9.55 -8.24 -2.15
C ALA A 48 10.06 -7.04 -2.95
N LEU A 49 10.42 -7.24 -4.22
CA LEU A 49 10.86 -6.17 -5.12
C LEU A 49 9.73 -5.17 -5.42
N THR A 50 8.52 -5.65 -5.69
CA THR A 50 7.36 -4.77 -5.92
C THR A 50 7.04 -3.95 -4.68
N SER A 51 7.17 -4.53 -3.47
CA SER A 51 7.00 -3.80 -2.21
C SER A 51 8.00 -2.64 -2.05
N VAL A 52 9.24 -2.78 -2.56
CA VAL A 52 10.23 -1.69 -2.55
C VAL A 52 9.76 -0.50 -3.40
N PHE A 53 9.11 -0.75 -4.53
CA PHE A 53 8.57 0.31 -5.38
C PHE A 53 7.35 1.03 -4.78
N ALA A 54 6.70 0.45 -3.78
CA ALA A 54 5.63 1.11 -3.00
C ALA A 54 6.17 2.11 -1.97
N PHE A 55 7.43 1.97 -1.53
CA PHE A 55 8.03 2.81 -0.50
C PHE A 55 7.98 4.32 -0.80
N PRO A 56 8.25 4.80 -2.01
CA PRO A 56 8.14 6.23 -2.34
C PRO A 56 6.75 6.81 -2.07
N PHE A 57 5.69 6.04 -2.26
CA PHE A 57 4.30 6.47 -2.03
C PHE A 57 4.01 6.61 -0.54
N ILE A 58 4.46 5.64 0.28
CA ILE A 58 4.34 5.69 1.74
C ILE A 58 5.14 6.88 2.28
N TYR A 59 6.40 7.01 1.88
CA TYR A 59 7.26 8.12 2.29
C TYR A 59 6.63 9.46 1.95
N TYR A 60 6.13 9.62 0.74
CA TYR A 60 5.56 10.88 0.29
C TYR A 60 4.29 11.26 1.08
N SER A 61 3.38 10.31 1.26
CA SER A 61 2.13 10.53 2.00
C SER A 61 2.39 10.84 3.48
N LEU A 62 3.35 10.16 4.11
CA LEU A 62 3.67 10.30 5.53
C LEU A 62 4.54 11.53 5.83
N CYS A 63 5.64 11.69 5.07
CA CYS A 63 6.67 12.67 5.39
C CYS A 63 6.50 14.02 4.68
N VAL A 64 5.97 14.02 3.44
CA VAL A 64 5.81 15.23 2.64
C VAL A 64 4.41 15.82 2.81
N VAL A 65 3.37 15.02 2.57
CA VAL A 65 1.97 15.47 2.76
C VAL A 65 1.61 15.54 4.23
N LYS A 66 2.23 14.69 5.06
CA LYS A 66 2.00 14.57 6.51
C LYS A 66 0.55 14.23 6.85
N SER A 67 -0.02 13.29 6.14
CA SER A 67 -1.40 12.86 6.31
C SER A 67 -1.47 11.37 6.65
N ILE A 68 -1.80 11.05 7.90
CA ILE A 68 -1.99 9.67 8.36
C ILE A 68 -3.12 8.97 7.56
N PRO A 69 -4.30 9.59 7.35
CA PRO A 69 -5.36 8.95 6.55
C PRO A 69 -4.90 8.62 5.14
N LEU A 70 -4.15 9.52 4.48
CA LEU A 70 -3.62 9.26 3.14
C LEU A 70 -2.62 8.10 3.15
N THR A 71 -1.73 8.07 4.14
CA THR A 71 -0.76 6.98 4.29
C THR A 71 -1.45 5.63 4.48
N LEU A 72 -2.47 5.57 5.34
CA LEU A 72 -3.26 4.36 5.54
C LEU A 72 -3.99 3.93 4.27
N ALA A 73 -4.50 4.87 3.48
CA ALA A 73 -5.15 4.57 2.20
C ALA A 73 -4.16 4.01 1.16
N VAL A 74 -2.92 4.53 1.13
CA VAL A 74 -1.84 3.99 0.31
C VAL A 74 -1.48 2.57 0.74
N ILE A 75 -1.32 2.34 2.04
CA ILE A 75 -1.06 1.01 2.62
C ILE A 75 -2.21 0.06 2.30
N TYR A 76 -3.46 0.51 2.35
CA TYR A 76 -4.62 -0.31 1.96
C TYR A 76 -4.47 -0.90 0.55
N ASN A 77 -4.13 -0.06 -0.42
CA ASN A 77 -3.94 -0.53 -1.80
C ASN A 77 -2.82 -1.57 -1.88
N ILE A 78 -1.68 -1.31 -1.21
CA ILE A 78 -0.54 -2.24 -1.20
C ILE A 78 -0.93 -3.58 -0.55
N LEU A 79 -1.64 -3.55 0.58
CA LEU A 79 -2.09 -4.76 1.27
C LEU A 79 -3.09 -5.56 0.41
N MET A 80 -4.01 -4.87 -0.26
CA MET A 80 -4.96 -5.53 -1.16
C MET A 80 -4.26 -6.22 -2.32
N ASP A 81 -3.21 -5.62 -2.88
CA ASP A 81 -2.42 -6.24 -3.93
C ASP A 81 -1.72 -7.52 -3.44
N VAL A 82 -1.06 -7.44 -2.27
CA VAL A 82 -0.39 -8.59 -1.67
C VAL A 82 -1.39 -9.71 -1.35
N LEU A 83 -2.57 -9.37 -0.81
CA LEU A 83 -3.61 -10.35 -0.48
C LEU A 83 -4.15 -11.04 -1.73
N ILE A 84 -4.41 -10.28 -2.79
CA ILE A 84 -4.90 -10.82 -4.05
C ILE A 84 -3.82 -11.68 -4.71
N GLY A 85 -2.56 -11.24 -4.70
CA GLY A 85 -1.42 -12.00 -5.23
C GLY A 85 -1.13 -13.30 -4.48
N ALA A 86 -1.49 -13.38 -3.20
CA ALA A 86 -1.35 -14.59 -2.39
C ALA A 86 -2.37 -15.68 -2.73
N ILE A 87 -3.41 -15.39 -3.54
CA ILE A 87 -4.45 -16.35 -3.93
C ILE A 87 -4.03 -17.08 -5.22
N PRO A 88 -3.66 -18.40 -5.17
CA PRO A 88 -2.98 -19.07 -6.28
C PRO A 88 -3.86 -19.41 -7.50
N PHE A 89 -5.15 -19.10 -7.49
CA PHE A 89 -6.10 -19.54 -8.54
C PHE A 89 -6.69 -18.42 -9.40
N TYR A 90 -6.27 -17.17 -9.22
CA TYR A 90 -6.83 -16.02 -9.94
C TYR A 90 -5.83 -15.42 -10.96
N ILE A 91 -5.36 -16.21 -11.92
CA ILE A 91 -4.26 -15.81 -12.82
C ILE A 91 -4.69 -14.76 -13.88
N GLY A 92 -5.95 -14.70 -14.27
CA GLY A 92 -6.41 -13.82 -15.36
C GLY A 92 -6.76 -12.39 -14.92
N ASP A 93 -7.55 -12.25 -13.85
CA ASP A 93 -8.03 -10.94 -13.37
C ASP A 93 -7.03 -10.24 -12.44
N VAL A 94 -6.12 -11.01 -11.82
CA VAL A 94 -5.09 -10.52 -10.90
C VAL A 94 -4.10 -9.59 -11.60
N LEU A 95 -3.72 -9.89 -12.83
CA LEU A 95 -2.82 -9.05 -13.63
C LEU A 95 -3.38 -7.63 -13.86
N ASP A 96 -4.70 -7.48 -13.93
CA ASP A 96 -5.35 -6.19 -14.11
C ASP A 96 -5.43 -5.37 -12.81
N VAL A 97 -5.49 -6.04 -11.65
CA VAL A 97 -5.54 -5.38 -10.33
C VAL A 97 -4.15 -4.91 -9.88
N PHE A 98 -3.11 -5.72 -10.05
CA PHE A 98 -1.71 -5.34 -9.78
C PHE A 98 -1.28 -4.13 -10.60
N LYS A 99 -1.74 -4.06 -11.85
CA LYS A 99 -1.47 -2.94 -12.75
C LYS A 99 -1.96 -1.58 -12.27
N ARG A 100 -2.94 -1.57 -11.36
CA ARG A 100 -3.65 -0.36 -10.95
C ARG A 100 -3.20 0.26 -9.64
N SER A 101 -2.49 -0.46 -8.79
CA SER A 101 -2.19 0.03 -7.45
C SER A 101 -1.28 1.25 -7.45
N TYR A 102 -0.23 1.25 -8.23
CA TYR A 102 0.69 2.39 -8.31
C TYR A 102 0.00 3.63 -8.89
N VAL A 103 -0.77 3.44 -9.97
CA VAL A 103 -1.57 4.53 -10.58
C VAL A 103 -2.66 4.99 -9.62
N GLU A 104 -3.30 4.08 -8.91
CA GLU A 104 -4.32 4.40 -7.92
C GLU A 104 -3.73 5.17 -6.74
N ASN A 105 -2.57 4.76 -6.22
CA ASN A 105 -1.86 5.47 -5.16
C ASN A 105 -1.42 6.87 -5.61
N LEU A 106 -0.92 7.01 -6.84
CA LEU A 106 -0.60 8.32 -7.40
C LEU A 106 -1.84 9.21 -7.49
N LYS A 107 -2.97 8.66 -7.95
CA LYS A 107 -4.26 9.36 -8.01
C LYS A 107 -4.75 9.83 -6.64
N LEU A 108 -4.65 8.96 -5.63
CA LEU A 108 -5.03 9.33 -4.24
C LEU A 108 -4.17 10.47 -3.72
N ILE A 109 -2.84 10.39 -3.91
CA ILE A 109 -1.90 11.42 -3.42
C ILE A 109 -2.14 12.73 -4.16
N THR A 110 -2.24 12.72 -5.48
CA THR A 110 -2.45 13.93 -6.28
C THR A 110 -3.77 14.60 -5.94
N GLY A 111 -4.89 13.85 -5.98
CA GLY A 111 -6.19 14.41 -5.66
C GLY A 111 -6.31 14.89 -4.21
N TYR A 112 -5.63 14.23 -3.26
CA TYR A 112 -5.56 14.71 -1.87
C TYR A 112 -4.83 16.06 -1.75
N ILE A 113 -3.73 16.25 -2.50
CA ILE A 113 -3.00 17.53 -2.56
C ILE A 113 -3.86 18.61 -3.22
N GLU A 114 -4.67 18.25 -4.20
CA GLU A 114 -5.59 19.16 -4.91
C GLU A 114 -6.84 19.53 -4.11
N ASP A 115 -7.04 18.95 -2.91
CA ASP A 115 -8.26 19.10 -2.08
C ASP A 115 -9.53 18.56 -2.79
N ASP A 116 -9.39 17.54 -3.64
CA ASP A 116 -10.52 16.87 -4.26
C ASP A 116 -11.36 16.15 -3.20
N LYS A 117 -12.61 16.57 -3.03
CA LYS A 117 -13.51 16.05 -1.99
C LYS A 117 -13.85 14.58 -2.19
N GLU A 118 -13.98 14.13 -3.42
CA GLU A 118 -14.26 12.72 -3.73
C GLU A 118 -13.07 11.85 -3.33
N ILE A 119 -11.87 12.28 -3.69
CA ILE A 119 -10.63 11.58 -3.32
C ILE A 119 -10.43 11.59 -1.80
N ILE A 120 -10.67 12.71 -1.13
CA ILE A 120 -10.57 12.78 0.34
C ILE A 120 -11.54 11.80 1.01
N ASN A 121 -12.78 11.70 0.54
CA ASN A 121 -13.74 10.73 1.06
C ASN A 121 -13.29 9.28 0.81
N LYS A 122 -12.74 9.00 -0.37
CA LYS A 122 -12.17 7.69 -0.72
C LYS A 122 -10.98 7.34 0.18
N VAL A 123 -10.09 8.31 0.43
CA VAL A 123 -8.96 8.18 1.35
C VAL A 123 -9.43 7.85 2.76
N ASN A 124 -10.39 8.59 3.30
CA ASN A 124 -10.92 8.36 4.64
C ASN A 124 -11.56 6.99 4.77
N LYS A 125 -12.32 6.55 3.77
CA LYS A 125 -12.93 5.20 3.76
C LYS A 125 -11.87 4.10 3.75
N LYS A 126 -10.84 4.22 2.90
CA LYS A 126 -9.73 3.25 2.86
C LYS A 126 -8.94 3.26 4.16
N ALA A 127 -8.65 4.42 4.73
CA ALA A 127 -7.94 4.56 6.00
C ALA A 127 -8.70 3.88 7.15
N PHE A 128 -10.02 4.03 7.19
CA PHE A 128 -10.86 3.35 8.19
C PHE A 128 -10.74 1.83 8.08
N TRP A 129 -10.87 1.28 6.87
CA TRP A 129 -10.76 -0.17 6.66
C TRP A 129 -9.36 -0.70 6.98
N THR A 130 -8.30 0.07 6.67
CA THR A 130 -6.93 -0.29 7.05
C THR A 130 -6.76 -0.33 8.56
N ALA A 131 -7.29 0.65 9.28
CA ALA A 131 -7.24 0.67 10.74
C ALA A 131 -7.97 -0.55 11.35
N VAL A 132 -9.17 -0.87 10.84
CA VAL A 132 -9.92 -2.07 11.25
C VAL A 132 -9.10 -3.33 10.98
N PHE A 133 -8.51 -3.44 9.79
CA PHE A 133 -7.68 -4.59 9.42
C PHE A 133 -6.48 -4.77 10.37
N ILE A 134 -5.78 -3.67 10.70
CA ILE A 134 -4.66 -3.70 11.64
C ILE A 134 -5.11 -4.19 13.02
N VAL A 135 -6.25 -3.71 13.53
CA VAL A 135 -6.79 -4.16 14.83
C VAL A 135 -7.11 -5.66 14.80
N VAL A 136 -7.77 -6.13 13.74
CA VAL A 136 -8.09 -7.56 13.57
C VAL A 136 -6.82 -8.40 13.49
N LEU A 137 -5.81 -7.93 12.75
CA LEU A 137 -4.53 -8.62 12.62
C LEU A 137 -3.81 -8.71 13.98
N CYS A 138 -3.75 -7.63 14.74
CA CYS A 138 -3.17 -7.64 16.09
C CYS A 138 -3.91 -8.61 17.02
N TRP A 139 -5.23 -8.66 16.94
CA TRP A 139 -6.02 -9.61 17.71
C TRP A 139 -5.73 -11.07 17.32
N LEU A 140 -5.64 -11.35 16.02
CA LEU A 140 -5.28 -12.69 15.52
C LEU A 140 -3.89 -13.11 15.98
N ILE A 141 -2.90 -12.22 15.90
CA ILE A 141 -1.53 -12.48 16.39
C ILE A 141 -1.56 -12.82 17.88
N TYR A 142 -2.30 -12.04 18.68
CA TYR A 142 -2.46 -12.31 20.11
C TYR A 142 -3.06 -13.71 20.37
N VAL A 143 -4.11 -14.08 19.63
CA VAL A 143 -4.75 -15.39 19.75
C VAL A 143 -3.74 -16.51 19.41
N VAL A 144 -3.03 -16.39 18.28
CA VAL A 144 -2.04 -17.40 17.84
C VAL A 144 -0.94 -17.56 18.87
N ILE A 145 -0.37 -16.46 19.40
CA ILE A 145 0.67 -16.52 20.42
C ILE A 145 0.12 -17.17 21.70
N SER A 146 -1.09 -16.82 22.13
CA SER A 146 -1.73 -17.40 23.31
C SER A 146 -1.92 -18.92 23.18
N TRP A 147 -2.31 -19.38 21.99
CA TRP A 147 -2.44 -20.80 21.70
C TRP A 147 -1.10 -21.52 21.67
N ALA A 148 -0.07 -20.90 21.07
CA ALA A 148 1.28 -21.46 21.03
C ALA A 148 1.86 -21.65 22.45
N ILE A 149 1.66 -20.66 23.33
CA ILE A 149 2.10 -20.76 24.74
C ILE A 149 1.35 -21.89 25.48
N ARG A 150 0.03 -22.00 25.29
CA ARG A 150 -0.77 -23.09 25.92
C ARG A 150 -0.31 -24.47 25.47
N LEU A 151 -0.07 -24.63 24.16
CA LEU A 151 0.45 -25.87 23.60
C LEU A 151 1.84 -26.20 24.15
N GLY A 152 2.73 -25.22 24.23
CA GLY A 152 4.07 -25.39 24.81
C GLY A 152 4.01 -25.85 26.27
N ASN A 153 3.19 -25.19 27.10
CA ASN A 153 3.01 -25.56 28.50
C ASN A 153 2.39 -26.97 28.65
N TRP A 154 1.45 -27.33 27.77
CA TRP A 154 0.86 -28.66 27.78
C TRP A 154 1.89 -29.75 27.42
N ILE A 155 2.74 -29.53 26.41
CA ILE A 155 3.82 -30.45 26.05
C ILE A 155 4.80 -30.61 27.20
N VAL A 156 5.23 -29.52 27.83
CA VAL A 156 6.16 -29.57 29.00
C VAL A 156 5.53 -30.33 30.16
N SER A 157 4.23 -30.27 30.37
CA SER A 157 3.53 -30.98 31.45
C SER A 157 3.43 -32.50 31.23
N LEU A 158 3.76 -33.00 30.04
CA LEU A 158 3.75 -34.42 29.69
C LEU A 158 5.07 -35.11 29.99
N PHE A 159 6.11 -34.34 30.30
CA PHE A 159 7.46 -34.81 30.65
C PHE A 159 7.83 -34.45 32.11
#